data_a9d7deb04c875521ae34ab785a970920
#
_entry.id   a9d7deb04c875521ae34ab785a970920
#
_cell.length_a   1.000
_cell.length_b   1.000
_cell.length_c   1.000
_cell.angle_alpha   90.00
_cell.angle_beta   90.00
_cell.angle_gamma   90.00
#
_symmetry.space_group_name_H-M   'P 1'
#
loop_
_entity.id
_entity.type
_entity.pdbx_description
1 polymer ?
#
loop_
_entity_poly.entity_id
_entity_poly.type
_entity_poly.pdbx_seq_one_letter_code
_entity_poly.pdbx_strand_id
1 'polypeptide(L)'
;MVFYYKQGKVPEFRHTFDSKDNILKEELFGEESFDGLYSLLYHFGEPTRVKDISREEKKEFDPSDDNITKHRHLVTSKLERKGNFINGRQYLFWNNRIRIGISKPAEKMSAYMRNALAEELLFFHRGKGKLSTIFGWISLFEGDYVYIPKGTTFFLDTSEDAEILFMESFDRIDLPSRYLNRYGQLREGTPYYTRDFRLPILYEITPANRYKKVYVDYDTYYMVEDRDTLIFDVAGWDGYLYPYAINIERMAPIVGKLHQPPPVHENFSGKSFMVGTFLPRPFDFHPRSIPISYYHNNIDTDEFLFYSSGNFMSRKGIEPGSITLHVRGIIHGPQPGAVEASIGAKSTDEKAVMIEAYEPLQLTKTALKIEDKDYMKSWSKE
;
A
#
# COMPACT_ATOMS: atom_id res chain seq x y z
N MET A 1 -6.71 -10.73 3.11
CA MET A 1 -8.18 -10.84 3.01
C MET A 1 -8.50 -12.27 2.61
N VAL A 2 -9.44 -12.94 3.28
CA VAL A 2 -9.67 -14.39 3.09
C VAL A 2 -11.10 -14.61 2.59
N PHE A 3 -11.38 -14.17 1.36
CA PHE A 3 -12.66 -14.44 0.70
C PHE A 3 -12.40 -15.24 -0.56
N TYR A 4 -13.11 -16.36 -0.70
CA TYR A 4 -13.05 -17.14 -1.92
C TYR A 4 -13.64 -16.36 -3.09
N TYR A 5 -12.90 -16.35 -4.19
CA TYR A 5 -13.36 -15.78 -5.44
C TYR A 5 -12.95 -16.64 -6.62
N LYS A 6 -13.65 -16.52 -7.74
CA LYS A 6 -13.30 -17.22 -8.98
C LYS A 6 -13.67 -16.38 -10.20
N GLN A 7 -12.86 -16.49 -11.23
CA GLN A 7 -13.11 -15.87 -12.53
C GLN A 7 -12.69 -16.79 -13.68
N GLY A 8 -13.37 -16.62 -14.82
CA GLY A 8 -13.05 -17.34 -16.04
C GLY A 8 -13.29 -18.83 -15.93
N LYS A 9 -12.41 -19.60 -16.58
CA LYS A 9 -12.56 -21.04 -16.71
C LYS A 9 -11.88 -21.75 -15.53
N VAL A 10 -12.68 -22.29 -14.63
CA VAL A 10 -12.22 -23.11 -13.51
C VAL A 10 -12.75 -24.54 -13.66
N PRO A 11 -12.05 -25.57 -13.18
CA PRO A 11 -12.46 -26.97 -13.34
C PRO A 11 -13.68 -27.31 -12.49
N GLU A 12 -14.49 -28.25 -12.97
CA GLU A 12 -15.49 -28.97 -12.14
C GLU A 12 -14.79 -29.99 -11.24
N PHE A 13 -13.69 -30.55 -11.74
CA PHE A 13 -12.84 -31.51 -11.05
C PHE A 13 -11.43 -30.91 -10.91
N ARG A 14 -10.40 -31.74 -11.05
CA ARG A 14 -9.03 -31.30 -10.83
C ARG A 14 -8.38 -30.60 -12.03
N HIS A 15 -8.77 -30.94 -13.25
CA HIS A 15 -8.19 -30.41 -14.48
C HIS A 15 -9.25 -29.74 -15.34
N THR A 16 -8.86 -28.77 -16.13
CA THR A 16 -9.74 -28.09 -17.09
C THR A 16 -9.08 -27.94 -18.46
N PHE A 17 -9.88 -27.65 -19.46
CA PHE A 17 -9.47 -27.60 -20.87
C PHE A 17 -9.94 -26.30 -21.50
N ASP A 18 -9.24 -25.83 -22.52
CA ASP A 18 -9.67 -24.72 -23.34
C ASP A 18 -10.84 -25.12 -24.29
N SER A 19 -11.28 -24.18 -25.14
CA SER A 19 -12.36 -24.44 -26.11
C SER A 19 -11.96 -25.36 -27.25
N LYS A 20 -10.67 -25.71 -27.36
CA LYS A 20 -10.12 -26.63 -28.37
C LYS A 20 -9.72 -27.98 -27.78
N ASP A 21 -10.15 -28.25 -26.56
CA ASP A 21 -9.85 -29.48 -25.80
C ASP A 21 -8.35 -29.66 -25.47
N ASN A 22 -7.58 -28.54 -25.41
CA ASN A 22 -6.23 -28.57 -24.89
C ASN A 22 -6.27 -28.39 -23.36
N ILE A 23 -5.48 -29.21 -22.64
CA ILE A 23 -5.37 -29.08 -21.17
C ILE A 23 -4.74 -27.74 -20.80
N LEU A 24 -5.38 -27.00 -19.90
CA LEU A 24 -4.80 -25.81 -19.27
C LEU A 24 -3.79 -26.23 -18.20
N LYS A 25 -2.72 -25.43 -18.06
CA LYS A 25 -1.63 -25.71 -17.11
C LYS A 25 -1.98 -25.11 -15.77
N GLU A 26 -2.11 -25.94 -14.76
CA GLU A 26 -2.47 -25.54 -13.41
C GLU A 26 -1.25 -25.04 -12.65
N GLU A 27 -1.33 -23.82 -12.08
CA GLU A 27 -0.35 -23.26 -11.16
C GLU A 27 -0.99 -23.07 -9.79
N LEU A 28 -0.34 -23.60 -8.74
CA LEU A 28 -0.66 -23.23 -7.37
C LEU A 28 0.14 -21.98 -7.01
N PHE A 29 -0.55 -20.86 -6.87
CA PHE A 29 -0.02 -19.59 -6.39
C PHE A 29 -0.35 -19.48 -4.90
N GLY A 30 0.62 -19.79 -4.03
CA GLY A 30 0.36 -19.97 -2.60
C GLY A 30 1.49 -19.56 -1.69
N GLU A 31 1.13 -19.26 -0.44
CA GLU A 31 2.02 -18.98 0.67
C GLU A 31 2.29 -20.25 1.50
N GLU A 32 3.31 -20.20 2.37
CA GLU A 32 3.67 -21.29 3.30
C GLU A 32 3.73 -22.65 2.60
N SER A 33 4.36 -22.69 1.40
CA SER A 33 4.41 -23.85 0.53
C SER A 33 3.00 -24.24 0.01
N PHE A 34 2.38 -25.25 0.56
CA PHE A 34 1.05 -25.77 0.16
C PHE A 34 0.01 -25.62 1.29
N ASP A 35 0.34 -24.93 2.38
CA ASP A 35 -0.46 -24.92 3.62
C ASP A 35 -1.03 -23.52 3.95
N GLY A 36 -0.51 -22.46 3.33
CA GLY A 36 -0.98 -21.09 3.51
C GLY A 36 -2.15 -20.71 2.61
N LEU A 37 -2.40 -19.41 2.47
CA LEU A 37 -3.37 -18.92 1.49
C LEU A 37 -2.89 -19.17 0.07
N TYR A 38 -3.81 -19.55 -0.79
CA TYR A 38 -3.49 -19.83 -2.19
C TYR A 38 -4.64 -19.49 -3.14
N SER A 39 -4.28 -19.38 -4.40
CA SER A 39 -5.18 -19.45 -5.56
C SER A 39 -4.63 -20.44 -6.57
N LEU A 40 -5.51 -21.03 -7.38
CA LEU A 40 -5.16 -21.87 -8.52
C LEU A 40 -5.38 -21.06 -9.79
N LEU A 41 -4.38 -21.03 -10.65
CA LEU A 41 -4.42 -20.34 -11.95
C LEU A 41 -4.34 -21.39 -13.07
N TYR A 42 -5.07 -21.18 -14.15
CA TYR A 42 -5.15 -22.10 -15.28
C TYR A 42 -4.63 -21.40 -16.53
N HIS A 43 -3.39 -21.73 -16.92
CA HIS A 43 -2.65 -21.09 -18.00
C HIS A 43 -2.89 -21.74 -19.35
N PHE A 44 -2.92 -20.95 -20.42
CA PHE A 44 -2.87 -21.47 -21.79
C PHE A 44 -1.47 -22.02 -22.13
N GLY A 45 -0.42 -21.37 -21.66
CA GLY A 45 0.99 -21.73 -21.88
C GLY A 45 1.62 -22.45 -20.70
N GLU A 46 2.91 -22.71 -20.81
CA GLU A 46 3.73 -23.32 -19.74
C GLU A 46 4.24 -22.22 -18.79
N PRO A 47 3.75 -22.10 -17.54
CA PRO A 47 4.14 -21.02 -16.64
C PRO A 47 5.63 -21.07 -16.23
N THR A 48 6.24 -22.27 -16.24
CA THR A 48 7.65 -22.46 -15.89
C THR A 48 8.64 -22.05 -16.98
N ARG A 49 8.18 -21.68 -18.17
CA ARG A 49 9.03 -21.45 -19.32
C ARG A 49 9.71 -20.09 -19.26
N VAL A 50 10.96 -20.06 -18.84
CA VAL A 50 11.86 -18.90 -18.83
C VAL A 50 13.00 -19.17 -19.82
N LYS A 51 13.32 -18.21 -20.68
CA LYS A 51 14.37 -18.33 -21.68
C LYS A 51 15.76 -18.10 -21.12
N ASP A 52 15.91 -17.06 -20.31
CA ASP A 52 17.16 -16.65 -19.69
C ASP A 52 16.92 -15.89 -18.39
N ILE A 53 17.93 -15.88 -17.50
CA ILE A 53 17.92 -15.18 -16.23
C ILE A 53 19.22 -14.40 -16.09
N SER A 54 19.09 -13.11 -15.74
CA SER A 54 20.21 -12.24 -15.42
C SER A 54 19.99 -11.53 -14.09
N ARG A 55 21.01 -10.84 -13.59
CA ARG A 55 20.97 -10.05 -12.36
C ARG A 55 21.28 -8.60 -12.67
N GLU A 56 20.50 -7.69 -12.10
CA GLU A 56 20.74 -6.25 -12.11
C GLU A 56 20.72 -5.71 -10.67
N GLU A 57 21.62 -4.77 -10.35
CA GLU A 57 21.67 -4.15 -9.03
C GLU A 57 20.54 -3.16 -8.85
N LYS A 58 19.89 -3.17 -7.69
CA LYS A 58 18.83 -2.23 -7.32
C LYS A 58 19.46 -0.96 -6.74
N LYS A 59 19.35 0.15 -7.48
CA LYS A 59 19.98 1.44 -7.15
C LYS A 59 19.04 2.41 -6.42
N GLU A 60 17.76 2.10 -6.37
CA GLU A 60 16.72 2.99 -5.84
C GLU A 60 16.74 3.05 -4.32
N PHE A 61 17.25 2.02 -3.66
CA PHE A 61 17.34 1.93 -2.21
C PHE A 61 18.71 2.44 -1.73
N ASP A 62 18.71 3.54 -0.99
CA ASP A 62 19.91 4.27 -0.54
C ASP A 62 19.91 4.55 0.97
N PRO A 63 20.09 3.56 1.85
CA PRO A 63 20.12 3.73 3.30
C PRO A 63 21.06 4.86 3.74
N SER A 64 20.68 5.60 4.78
CA SER A 64 21.54 6.62 5.39
C SER A 64 22.17 6.11 6.69
N ASP A 65 23.27 6.76 7.09
CA ASP A 65 23.94 6.52 8.38
C ASP A 65 23.42 7.50 9.46
N ASP A 66 22.31 8.21 9.22
CA ASP A 66 21.73 9.12 10.20
C ASP A 66 21.14 8.33 11.38
N ASN A 67 21.71 8.56 12.56
CA ASN A 67 21.36 7.90 13.81
C ASN A 67 20.64 8.82 14.82
N ILE A 68 20.26 10.02 14.39
CA ILE A 68 19.58 10.97 15.28
C ILE A 68 18.10 10.64 15.36
N THR A 69 17.66 10.16 16.51
CA THR A 69 16.25 9.90 16.82
C THR A 69 15.53 11.19 17.18
N LYS A 70 14.63 11.65 16.33
CA LYS A 70 13.80 12.86 16.50
C LYS A 70 12.54 12.79 15.65
N HIS A 71 11.53 13.62 15.95
CA HIS A 71 10.42 13.82 15.02
C HIS A 71 10.90 14.49 13.74
N ARG A 72 10.31 14.10 12.62
CA ARG A 72 10.72 14.56 11.29
C ARG A 72 9.54 14.99 10.44
N HIS A 73 9.79 15.93 9.53
CA HIS A 73 8.89 16.31 8.47
C HIS A 73 9.64 16.25 7.14
N LEU A 74 9.07 15.52 6.18
CA LEU A 74 9.59 15.40 4.83
C LEU A 74 8.66 16.12 3.84
N VAL A 75 9.22 16.99 3.03
CA VAL A 75 8.51 17.79 2.03
C VAL A 75 8.58 17.06 0.69
N THR A 76 7.63 16.17 0.40
CA THR A 76 7.70 15.32 -0.80
C THR A 76 7.49 16.06 -2.11
N SER A 77 6.99 17.32 -2.07
CA SER A 77 6.97 18.20 -3.26
C SER A 77 8.36 18.48 -3.83
N LYS A 78 9.42 18.33 -3.02
CA LYS A 78 10.83 18.43 -3.45
C LYS A 78 11.32 17.17 -4.21
N LEU A 79 10.58 16.07 -4.19
CA LEU A 79 10.90 14.86 -4.97
C LEU A 79 10.58 15.10 -6.43
N GLU A 80 11.54 14.83 -7.28
CA GLU A 80 11.38 14.93 -8.73
C GLU A 80 10.61 13.71 -9.29
N ARG A 81 9.89 13.93 -10.39
CA ARG A 81 9.39 12.84 -11.23
C ARG A 81 10.57 12.20 -11.93
N LYS A 82 10.71 10.88 -11.83
CA LYS A 82 11.82 10.17 -12.47
C LYS A 82 11.46 8.71 -12.78
N GLY A 83 12.11 8.18 -13.81
CA GLY A 83 12.01 6.79 -14.21
C GLY A 83 10.56 6.30 -14.38
N ASN A 84 10.38 5.02 -14.24
CA ASN A 84 9.07 4.37 -14.22
C ASN A 84 8.79 3.75 -12.83
N PHE A 85 7.69 3.02 -12.66
CA PHE A 85 7.31 2.44 -11.37
C PHE A 85 8.30 1.37 -10.86
N ILE A 86 9.21 0.82 -11.67
CA ILE A 86 10.26 -0.11 -11.24
C ILE A 86 11.46 0.68 -10.70
N ASN A 87 12.08 1.53 -11.55
CA ASN A 87 13.35 2.21 -11.27
C ASN A 87 13.20 3.66 -10.80
N GLY A 88 11.97 4.17 -10.70
CA GLY A 88 11.64 5.51 -10.21
C GLY A 88 11.15 5.55 -8.77
N ARG A 89 11.17 4.43 -8.05
CA ARG A 89 10.81 4.38 -6.63
C ARG A 89 11.79 5.21 -5.81
N GLN A 90 11.28 6.04 -4.90
CA GLN A 90 12.06 6.88 -4.01
C GLN A 90 11.76 6.43 -2.58
N TYR A 91 12.60 5.53 -2.07
CA TYR A 91 12.48 5.02 -0.71
C TYR A 91 12.83 6.13 0.28
N LEU A 92 12.04 6.26 1.34
CA LEU A 92 12.19 7.31 2.35
C LEU A 92 12.47 6.73 3.73
N PHE A 93 11.73 5.70 4.12
CA PHE A 93 11.87 5.02 5.41
C PHE A 93 11.98 3.53 5.22
N TRP A 94 12.68 2.88 6.15
CA TRP A 94 12.86 1.44 6.14
C TRP A 94 13.18 0.88 7.52
N ASN A 95 12.88 -0.38 7.72
CA ASN A 95 13.39 -1.25 8.78
C ASN A 95 13.51 -2.68 8.23
N ASN A 96 13.68 -3.68 9.08
CA ASN A 96 13.80 -5.07 8.64
C ASN A 96 12.46 -5.69 8.16
N ARG A 97 11.33 -4.98 8.35
CA ARG A 97 9.99 -5.49 8.07
C ARG A 97 9.25 -4.75 6.97
N ILE A 98 9.47 -3.45 6.88
CA ILE A 98 8.76 -2.61 5.91
C ILE A 98 9.70 -1.60 5.26
N ARG A 99 9.34 -1.17 4.07
CA ARG A 99 9.92 -0.05 3.35
C ARG A 99 8.82 0.85 2.85
N ILE A 100 9.00 2.14 3.00
CA ILE A 100 8.01 3.15 2.63
C ILE A 100 8.67 4.18 1.72
N GLY A 101 7.99 4.56 0.65
CA GLY A 101 8.49 5.57 -0.27
C GLY A 101 7.41 6.15 -1.16
N ILE A 102 7.85 7.04 -2.04
CA ILE A 102 7.01 7.73 -3.02
C ILE A 102 7.48 7.37 -4.42
N SER A 103 6.54 7.08 -5.31
CA SER A 103 6.79 6.97 -6.75
C SER A 103 6.04 8.09 -7.47
N LYS A 104 6.79 8.87 -8.25
CA LYS A 104 6.28 9.89 -9.18
C LYS A 104 6.81 9.55 -10.59
N PRO A 105 6.21 8.57 -11.29
CA PRO A 105 6.75 8.12 -12.56
C PRO A 105 6.79 9.24 -13.60
N ALA A 106 7.94 9.42 -14.26
CA ALA A 106 8.09 10.27 -15.42
C ALA A 106 7.94 9.49 -16.73
N GLU A 107 8.04 8.17 -16.66
CA GLU A 107 8.03 7.25 -17.79
C GLU A 107 7.06 6.09 -17.52
N LYS A 108 6.59 5.47 -18.59
CA LYS A 108 5.84 4.22 -18.49
C LYS A 108 6.77 3.06 -18.15
N MET A 109 6.25 2.05 -17.46
CA MET A 109 7.01 0.81 -17.23
C MET A 109 7.49 0.24 -18.58
N SER A 110 8.75 -0.21 -18.58
CA SER A 110 9.41 -0.82 -19.75
C SER A 110 9.57 -2.34 -19.63
N ALA A 111 9.05 -2.91 -18.54
CA ALA A 111 9.06 -4.34 -18.24
C ALA A 111 7.93 -4.66 -17.26
N TYR A 112 7.70 -5.93 -17.03
CA TYR A 112 6.84 -6.39 -15.94
C TYR A 112 7.62 -6.42 -14.62
N MET A 113 6.91 -6.43 -13.51
CA MET A 113 7.49 -6.51 -12.18
C MET A 113 6.85 -7.63 -11.37
N ARG A 114 7.62 -8.20 -10.47
CA ARG A 114 7.20 -9.15 -9.42
C ARG A 114 8.02 -8.89 -8.17
N ASN A 115 7.40 -8.73 -7.02
CA ASN A 115 8.13 -8.72 -5.76
C ASN A 115 8.17 -10.16 -5.20
N ALA A 116 9.37 -10.72 -5.04
CA ALA A 116 9.54 -12.10 -4.55
C ALA A 116 9.50 -12.19 -3.02
N LEU A 117 9.79 -11.11 -2.30
CA LEU A 117 10.01 -11.13 -0.86
C LEU A 117 8.94 -10.37 -0.08
N ALA A 118 8.37 -9.31 -0.68
CA ALA A 118 7.44 -8.42 0.00
C ALA A 118 6.09 -8.37 -0.71
N GLU A 119 5.04 -8.19 0.09
CA GLU A 119 3.75 -7.72 -0.39
C GLU A 119 3.79 -6.22 -0.59
N GLU A 120 3.00 -5.71 -1.51
CA GLU A 120 2.95 -4.28 -1.78
C GLU A 120 1.57 -3.70 -1.44
N LEU A 121 1.57 -2.59 -0.71
CA LEU A 121 0.41 -1.74 -0.50
C LEU A 121 0.70 -0.38 -1.13
N LEU A 122 -0.04 -0.04 -2.18
CA LEU A 122 0.06 1.24 -2.86
C LEU A 122 -1.11 2.13 -2.45
N PHE A 123 -0.87 3.42 -2.28
CA PHE A 123 -1.91 4.43 -2.12
C PHE A 123 -1.77 5.47 -3.22
N PHE A 124 -2.79 5.57 -4.08
CA PHE A 124 -2.84 6.56 -5.15
C PHE A 124 -3.20 7.92 -4.59
N HIS A 125 -2.17 8.72 -4.32
CA HIS A 125 -2.36 10.08 -3.82
C HIS A 125 -2.94 11.00 -4.90
N ARG A 126 -2.43 10.88 -6.15
CA ARG A 126 -2.89 11.63 -7.31
C ARG A 126 -2.90 10.76 -8.55
N GLY A 127 -3.70 11.18 -9.52
CA GLY A 127 -3.77 10.55 -10.82
C GLY A 127 -4.60 9.26 -10.83
N LYS A 128 -4.46 8.52 -11.90
CA LYS A 128 -5.17 7.27 -12.16
C LYS A 128 -4.25 6.26 -12.82
N GLY A 129 -4.66 5.01 -12.84
CA GLY A 129 -3.87 3.95 -13.45
C GLY A 129 -4.69 2.72 -13.82
N LYS A 130 -3.98 1.76 -14.38
CA LYS A 130 -4.46 0.40 -14.61
C LYS A 130 -3.39 -0.57 -14.15
N LEU A 131 -3.71 -1.37 -13.16
CA LEU A 131 -2.91 -2.51 -12.74
C LEU A 131 -3.31 -3.71 -13.60
N SER A 132 -2.38 -4.24 -14.36
CA SER A 132 -2.53 -5.49 -15.11
C SER A 132 -1.71 -6.57 -14.42
N THR A 133 -2.31 -7.74 -14.16
CA THR A 133 -1.68 -8.85 -13.42
C THR A 133 -2.00 -10.19 -14.07
N ILE A 134 -1.35 -11.26 -13.59
CA ILE A 134 -1.72 -12.64 -13.96
C ILE A 134 -3.18 -12.99 -13.58
N PHE A 135 -3.80 -12.27 -12.65
CA PHE A 135 -5.20 -12.46 -12.23
C PHE A 135 -6.21 -11.67 -13.07
N GLY A 136 -5.75 -10.81 -13.99
CA GLY A 136 -6.57 -9.85 -14.72
C GLY A 136 -6.15 -8.40 -14.43
N TRP A 137 -7.06 -7.45 -14.60
CA TRP A 137 -6.74 -6.03 -14.46
C TRP A 137 -7.70 -5.29 -13.53
N ILE A 138 -7.21 -4.22 -12.90
CA ILE A 138 -7.96 -3.34 -12.01
C ILE A 138 -7.75 -1.89 -12.47
N SER A 139 -8.84 -1.12 -12.64
CA SER A 139 -8.73 0.34 -12.80
C SER A 139 -8.44 0.98 -11.46
N LEU A 140 -7.53 1.97 -11.46
CA LEU A 140 -7.06 2.66 -10.26
C LEU A 140 -7.36 4.15 -10.34
N PHE A 141 -7.73 4.73 -9.20
CA PHE A 141 -8.13 6.12 -9.06
C PHE A 141 -7.47 6.75 -7.83
N GLU A 142 -7.50 8.06 -7.77
CA GLU A 142 -7.10 8.81 -6.56
C GLU A 142 -7.87 8.30 -5.33
N GLY A 143 -7.16 8.13 -4.23
CA GLY A 143 -7.69 7.57 -3.00
C GLY A 143 -7.73 6.03 -2.94
N ASP A 144 -7.26 5.33 -3.96
CA ASP A 144 -7.20 3.87 -3.93
C ASP A 144 -6.02 3.36 -3.12
N TYR A 145 -6.31 2.44 -2.21
CA TYR A 145 -5.35 1.43 -1.77
C TYR A 145 -5.37 0.25 -2.73
N VAL A 146 -4.18 -0.22 -3.07
CA VAL A 146 -3.98 -1.38 -3.95
C VAL A 146 -3.09 -2.38 -3.24
N TYR A 147 -3.62 -3.54 -2.95
CA TYR A 147 -2.86 -4.66 -2.40
C TYR A 147 -2.38 -5.56 -3.54
N ILE A 148 -1.10 -5.89 -3.54
CA ILE A 148 -0.48 -6.82 -4.48
C ILE A 148 0.27 -7.89 -3.68
N PRO A 149 -0.20 -9.15 -3.68
CA PRO A 149 0.51 -10.24 -3.02
C PRO A 149 1.91 -10.42 -3.59
N LYS A 150 2.89 -10.76 -2.75
CA LYS A 150 4.21 -11.17 -3.24
C LYS A 150 4.07 -12.32 -4.24
N GLY A 151 4.99 -12.37 -5.20
CA GLY A 151 4.91 -13.35 -6.29
C GLY A 151 4.01 -12.94 -7.45
N THR A 152 3.14 -11.94 -7.31
CA THR A 152 2.26 -11.48 -8.38
C THR A 152 3.06 -10.76 -9.46
N THR A 153 3.02 -11.27 -10.69
CA THR A 153 3.55 -10.54 -11.85
C THR A 153 2.56 -9.49 -12.29
N PHE A 154 3.01 -8.25 -12.42
CA PHE A 154 2.16 -7.13 -12.77
C PHE A 154 2.81 -6.11 -13.71
N PHE A 155 1.97 -5.27 -14.29
CA PHE A 155 2.33 -4.09 -15.06
C PHE A 155 1.41 -2.95 -14.63
N LEU A 156 1.99 -1.81 -14.23
CA LEU A 156 1.25 -0.64 -13.80
C LEU A 156 1.35 0.47 -14.85
N ASP A 157 0.25 0.76 -15.52
CA ASP A 157 0.10 1.92 -16.41
C ASP A 157 -0.46 3.08 -15.57
N THR A 158 0.18 4.23 -15.58
CA THR A 158 -0.24 5.40 -14.81
C THR A 158 -0.43 6.62 -15.68
N SER A 159 -1.29 7.56 -15.25
CA SER A 159 -1.33 8.91 -15.81
C SER A 159 -0.03 9.67 -15.50
N GLU A 160 0.26 10.73 -16.27
CA GLU A 160 1.49 11.52 -16.14
C GLU A 160 1.60 12.26 -14.81
N ASP A 161 0.46 12.57 -14.18
CA ASP A 161 0.36 13.26 -12.90
C ASP A 161 0.40 12.30 -11.70
N ALA A 162 0.50 11.00 -11.91
CA ALA A 162 0.42 10.02 -10.84
C ALA A 162 1.48 10.25 -9.75
N GLU A 163 1.03 10.21 -8.50
CA GLU A 163 1.85 10.21 -7.30
C GLU A 163 1.35 9.10 -6.37
N ILE A 164 2.23 8.17 -6.04
CA ILE A 164 1.88 6.93 -5.35
C ILE A 164 2.74 6.79 -4.11
N LEU A 165 2.11 6.76 -2.93
CA LEU A 165 2.75 6.25 -1.73
C LEU A 165 2.79 4.73 -1.82
N PHE A 166 3.93 4.11 -1.60
CA PHE A 166 4.05 2.66 -1.55
C PHE A 166 4.65 2.19 -0.23
N MET A 167 4.19 1.05 0.22
CA MET A 167 4.77 0.27 1.31
C MET A 167 5.04 -1.15 0.80
N GLU A 168 6.27 -1.60 0.94
CA GLU A 168 6.66 -3.01 0.81
C GLU A 168 6.68 -3.63 2.20
N SER A 169 6.02 -4.76 2.38
CA SER A 169 6.00 -5.47 3.65
C SER A 169 6.52 -6.89 3.48
N PHE A 170 7.53 -7.24 4.27
CA PHE A 170 8.05 -8.61 4.36
C PHE A 170 7.15 -9.51 5.24
N ASP A 171 6.27 -8.90 6.02
CA ASP A 171 5.17 -9.58 6.69
C ASP A 171 3.91 -9.49 5.83
N ARG A 172 2.98 -10.41 6.05
CA ARG A 172 1.70 -10.42 5.37
C ARG A 172 0.86 -9.20 5.73
N ILE A 173 0.17 -8.65 4.74
CA ILE A 173 -0.79 -7.55 4.87
C ILE A 173 -2.21 -8.12 4.93
N ASP A 174 -2.86 -8.01 6.08
CA ASP A 174 -4.21 -8.52 6.32
C ASP A 174 -5.21 -7.40 6.64
N LEU A 175 -6.49 -7.74 6.55
CA LEU A 175 -7.54 -6.95 7.18
C LEU A 175 -7.49 -7.15 8.70
N PRO A 176 -7.75 -6.10 9.51
CA PRO A 176 -7.74 -6.22 10.95
C PRO A 176 -8.67 -7.32 11.46
N SER A 177 -8.14 -8.24 12.27
CA SER A 177 -8.89 -9.38 12.79
C SER A 177 -10.12 -8.97 13.61
N ARG A 178 -10.09 -7.80 14.26
CA ARG A 178 -11.23 -7.24 15.01
C ARG A 178 -12.44 -6.91 14.14
N TYR A 179 -12.26 -6.74 12.82
CA TYR A 179 -13.35 -6.53 11.88
C TYR A 179 -13.98 -7.82 11.39
N LEU A 180 -13.37 -8.95 11.69
CA LEU A 180 -13.87 -10.25 11.29
C LEU A 180 -14.67 -10.89 12.44
N ASN A 181 -15.77 -11.55 12.11
CA ASN A 181 -16.46 -12.42 13.03
C ASN A 181 -15.80 -13.81 13.04
N ARG A 182 -16.29 -14.72 13.91
CA ARG A 182 -15.76 -16.09 14.02
C ARG A 182 -15.86 -16.93 12.74
N TYR A 183 -16.61 -16.48 11.76
CA TYR A 183 -16.77 -17.13 10.46
C TYR A 183 -15.88 -16.53 9.36
N GLY A 184 -15.03 -15.54 9.68
CA GLY A 184 -14.18 -14.83 8.73
C GLY A 184 -14.88 -13.75 7.91
N GLN A 185 -16.14 -13.45 8.21
CA GLN A 185 -16.92 -12.41 7.55
C GLN A 185 -16.68 -11.05 8.20
N LEU A 186 -16.64 -9.98 7.39
CA LEU A 186 -16.64 -8.61 7.91
C LEU A 186 -17.89 -8.35 8.74
N ARG A 187 -17.69 -7.80 9.94
CA ARG A 187 -18.76 -7.47 10.89
C ARG A 187 -19.56 -6.27 10.38
N GLU A 188 -20.81 -6.17 10.82
CA GLU A 188 -21.59 -4.95 10.67
C GLU A 188 -20.94 -3.80 11.46
N GLY A 189 -20.93 -2.59 10.90
CA GLY A 189 -20.35 -1.41 11.53
C GLY A 189 -18.83 -1.26 11.41
N THR A 190 -18.18 -2.05 10.55
CA THR A 190 -16.76 -1.83 10.19
C THR A 190 -16.61 -0.66 9.22
N PRO A 191 -15.41 -0.08 9.08
CA PRO A 191 -15.20 1.05 8.17
C PRO A 191 -15.51 0.73 6.70
N TYR A 192 -15.51 -0.53 6.29
CA TYR A 192 -15.75 -0.99 4.92
C TYR A 192 -16.37 -2.39 4.91
N TYR A 193 -16.89 -2.79 3.73
CA TYR A 193 -17.54 -4.08 3.52
C TYR A 193 -16.88 -4.83 2.35
N THR A 194 -17.14 -6.13 2.24
CA THR A 194 -16.61 -6.98 1.16
C THR A 194 -16.93 -6.41 -0.23
N ARG A 195 -18.09 -5.80 -0.42
CA ARG A 195 -18.51 -5.19 -1.70
C ARG A 195 -17.74 -3.94 -2.11
N ASP A 196 -16.97 -3.34 -1.19
CA ASP A 196 -16.20 -2.13 -1.46
C ASP A 196 -14.85 -2.46 -2.12
N PHE A 197 -14.43 -3.73 -2.06
CA PHE A 197 -13.23 -4.21 -2.71
C PHE A 197 -13.47 -4.45 -4.20
N ARG A 198 -12.60 -3.89 -5.02
CA ARG A 198 -12.55 -4.13 -6.46
C ARG A 198 -11.50 -5.20 -6.74
N LEU A 199 -11.92 -6.25 -7.41
CA LEU A 199 -11.10 -7.41 -7.76
C LEU A 199 -10.65 -7.31 -9.22
N PRO A 200 -9.60 -8.06 -9.63
CA PRO A 200 -9.17 -8.10 -11.02
C PRO A 200 -10.33 -8.56 -11.93
N ILE A 201 -10.44 -7.93 -13.09
CA ILE A 201 -11.32 -8.38 -14.16
C ILE A 201 -10.47 -9.19 -15.12
N LEU A 202 -10.84 -10.45 -15.33
CA LEU A 202 -10.09 -11.33 -16.23
C LEU A 202 -10.10 -10.78 -17.67
N TYR A 203 -9.04 -11.03 -18.42
CA TYR A 203 -8.95 -10.63 -19.81
C TYR A 203 -9.88 -11.49 -20.68
N GLU A 204 -10.72 -10.85 -21.49
CA GLU A 204 -11.57 -11.57 -22.47
C GLU A 204 -10.72 -12.24 -23.55
N ILE A 205 -9.62 -11.56 -23.93
CA ILE A 205 -8.63 -12.06 -24.86
C ILE A 205 -7.28 -11.91 -24.19
N THR A 206 -6.48 -12.97 -24.17
CA THR A 206 -5.11 -12.93 -23.64
C THR A 206 -4.31 -11.82 -24.30
N PRO A 207 -3.83 -10.82 -23.54
CA PRO A 207 -3.10 -9.71 -24.12
C PRO A 207 -1.74 -10.17 -24.63
N ALA A 208 -1.32 -9.62 -25.78
CA ALA A 208 0.05 -9.79 -26.23
C ALA A 208 1.03 -9.13 -25.24
N ASN A 209 2.20 -9.73 -25.05
CA ASN A 209 3.24 -9.12 -24.23
C ASN A 209 3.70 -7.80 -24.87
N ARG A 210 3.71 -6.73 -24.07
CA ARG A 210 4.35 -5.46 -24.44
C ARG A 210 5.87 -5.60 -24.36
N TYR A 211 6.35 -6.36 -23.40
CA TYR A 211 7.76 -6.57 -23.09
C TYR A 211 8.03 -8.05 -22.85
N LYS A 212 9.31 -8.44 -22.91
CA LYS A 212 9.74 -9.81 -22.63
C LYS A 212 10.30 -9.99 -21.23
N LYS A 213 10.72 -8.88 -20.62
CA LYS A 213 11.39 -8.91 -19.30
C LYS A 213 10.42 -8.82 -18.14
N VAL A 214 10.70 -9.62 -17.09
CA VAL A 214 10.08 -9.52 -15.77
C VAL A 214 11.19 -9.23 -14.77
N TYR A 215 11.13 -8.08 -14.12
CA TYR A 215 12.00 -7.73 -13.00
C TYR A 215 11.43 -8.35 -11.72
N VAL A 216 12.14 -9.31 -11.17
CA VAL A 216 11.78 -9.98 -9.91
C VAL A 216 12.61 -9.33 -8.81
N ASP A 217 11.96 -8.63 -7.89
CA ASP A 217 12.60 -7.89 -6.82
C ASP A 217 13.01 -8.81 -5.66
N TYR A 218 14.31 -8.86 -5.40
CA TYR A 218 14.96 -9.57 -4.28
C TYR A 218 15.57 -8.56 -3.29
N ASP A 219 14.87 -7.47 -3.02
CA ASP A 219 15.26 -6.46 -2.04
C ASP A 219 16.46 -5.59 -2.45
N THR A 220 17.63 -6.14 -2.58
CA THR A 220 18.86 -5.42 -2.92
C THR A 220 19.26 -5.54 -4.38
N TYR A 221 18.62 -6.43 -5.12
CA TYR A 221 18.86 -6.64 -6.56
C TYR A 221 17.58 -7.11 -7.26
N TYR A 222 17.58 -7.02 -8.58
CA TYR A 222 16.59 -7.65 -9.43
C TYR A 222 17.17 -8.90 -10.09
N MET A 223 16.43 -10.00 -10.02
CA MET A 223 16.58 -11.08 -10.99
C MET A 223 15.70 -10.72 -12.19
N VAL A 224 16.26 -10.75 -13.39
CA VAL A 224 15.55 -10.37 -14.61
C VAL A 224 15.31 -11.61 -15.47
N GLU A 225 14.04 -12.04 -15.55
CA GLU A 225 13.63 -13.12 -16.44
C GLU A 225 13.44 -12.59 -17.88
N ASP A 226 13.98 -13.24 -18.89
CA ASP A 226 13.59 -13.06 -20.29
C ASP A 226 12.61 -14.18 -20.68
N ARG A 227 11.41 -13.80 -21.13
CA ARG A 227 10.33 -14.71 -21.47
C ARG A 227 9.88 -14.53 -22.91
N ASP A 228 9.68 -15.67 -23.61
CA ASP A 228 9.09 -15.72 -24.95
C ASP A 228 7.61 -16.20 -24.92
N THR A 229 7.10 -16.56 -23.74
CA THR A 229 5.70 -16.93 -23.50
C THR A 229 4.85 -15.71 -23.13
N LEU A 230 3.54 -15.82 -23.29
CA LEU A 230 2.62 -14.80 -22.79
C LEU A 230 2.65 -14.77 -21.26
N ILE A 231 2.68 -13.58 -20.67
CA ILE A 231 2.83 -13.38 -19.22
C ILE A 231 1.46 -13.36 -18.54
N PHE A 232 0.44 -12.79 -19.19
CA PHE A 232 -0.93 -12.73 -18.70
C PHE A 232 -1.84 -13.70 -19.45
N ASP A 233 -1.49 -14.98 -19.45
CA ASP A 233 -2.14 -16.02 -20.25
C ASP A 233 -3.14 -16.88 -19.45
N VAL A 234 -3.62 -16.39 -18.32
CA VAL A 234 -4.54 -17.12 -17.45
C VAL A 234 -5.96 -17.15 -18.04
N ALA A 235 -6.49 -18.32 -18.27
CA ALA A 235 -7.85 -18.57 -18.78
C ALA A 235 -8.92 -18.46 -17.67
N GLY A 236 -8.50 -18.64 -16.42
CA GLY A 236 -9.33 -18.56 -15.23
C GLY A 236 -8.51 -18.83 -13.99
N TRP A 237 -9.07 -18.45 -12.84
CA TRP A 237 -8.46 -18.68 -11.54
C TRP A 237 -9.53 -18.74 -10.45
N ASP A 238 -9.19 -19.39 -9.34
CA ASP A 238 -10.00 -19.38 -8.14
C ASP A 238 -9.14 -19.48 -6.89
N GLY A 239 -9.63 -18.98 -5.78
CA GLY A 239 -8.94 -19.07 -4.50
C GLY A 239 -9.11 -17.85 -3.60
N TYR A 240 -8.10 -17.60 -2.77
CA TYR A 240 -8.12 -16.65 -1.67
C TYR A 240 -6.99 -15.63 -1.73
N LEU A 241 -5.93 -15.89 -2.48
CA LEU A 241 -4.75 -15.02 -2.61
C LEU A 241 -4.76 -14.36 -3.99
N TYR A 242 -5.10 -13.08 -4.03
CA TYR A 242 -5.22 -12.29 -5.25
C TYR A 242 -5.08 -10.79 -4.96
N PRO A 243 -4.67 -9.95 -5.93
CA PRO A 243 -4.64 -8.51 -5.75
C PRO A 243 -6.04 -7.91 -5.68
N TYR A 244 -6.17 -6.76 -4.99
CA TYR A 244 -7.43 -6.02 -4.93
C TYR A 244 -7.17 -4.53 -4.72
N ALA A 245 -8.19 -3.71 -4.95
CA ALA A 245 -8.18 -2.30 -4.62
C ALA A 245 -9.42 -1.90 -3.80
N ILE A 246 -9.24 -0.92 -2.91
CA ILE A 246 -10.33 -0.28 -2.16
C ILE A 246 -10.10 1.22 -2.12
N ASN A 247 -11.15 1.99 -2.41
CA ASN A 247 -11.06 3.45 -2.38
C ASN A 247 -11.46 3.99 -1.01
N ILE A 248 -10.71 4.96 -0.51
CA ILE A 248 -10.99 5.60 0.80
C ILE A 248 -12.36 6.28 0.84
N GLU A 249 -12.92 6.70 -0.29
CA GLU A 249 -14.27 7.28 -0.40
C GLU A 249 -15.40 6.24 -0.14
N ARG A 250 -15.05 4.95 -0.12
CA ARG A 250 -15.98 3.88 0.27
C ARG A 250 -15.91 3.53 1.74
N MET A 251 -14.96 4.11 2.47
CA MET A 251 -14.78 3.85 3.89
C MET A 251 -15.66 4.78 4.71
N ALA A 252 -16.25 4.25 5.78
CA ALA A 252 -17.05 5.00 6.73
C ALA A 252 -16.24 5.26 8.00
N PRO A 253 -15.86 6.51 8.32
CA PRO A 253 -15.14 6.82 9.55
C PRO A 253 -16.02 6.55 10.76
N ILE A 254 -15.42 6.05 11.85
CA ILE A 254 -16.12 5.77 13.11
C ILE A 254 -16.05 7.02 13.98
N VAL A 255 -17.23 7.51 14.37
CA VAL A 255 -17.40 8.69 15.23
C VAL A 255 -18.23 8.34 16.46
N GLY A 256 -17.92 8.93 17.61
CA GLY A 256 -18.60 8.64 18.86
C GLY A 256 -18.90 9.87 19.71
N LYS A 257 -19.44 9.62 20.92
CA LYS A 257 -19.68 10.67 21.90
C LYS A 257 -18.40 11.28 22.43
N LEU A 258 -17.39 10.46 22.62
CA LEU A 258 -16.06 10.81 23.08
C LEU A 258 -15.02 10.43 22.03
N HIS A 259 -13.80 10.98 22.16
CA HIS A 259 -12.70 10.73 21.27
C HIS A 259 -12.49 9.23 21.01
N GLN A 260 -12.43 8.90 19.73
CA GLN A 260 -12.11 7.55 19.26
C GLN A 260 -10.63 7.52 18.87
N PRO A 261 -9.80 6.70 19.55
CA PRO A 261 -8.38 6.66 19.27
C PRO A 261 -8.07 6.11 17.86
N PRO A 262 -6.89 6.42 17.28
CA PRO A 262 -6.52 6.04 15.91
C PRO A 262 -6.82 4.61 15.47
N PRO A 263 -6.76 3.56 16.32
CA PRO A 263 -7.13 2.21 15.93
C PRO A 263 -8.53 2.03 15.30
N VAL A 264 -9.48 2.93 15.52
CA VAL A 264 -10.79 2.87 14.83
C VAL A 264 -10.69 3.24 13.35
N HIS A 265 -9.56 3.83 12.94
CA HIS A 265 -9.27 4.19 11.56
C HIS A 265 -8.37 3.16 10.86
N GLU A 266 -8.05 2.04 11.51
CA GLU A 266 -7.23 0.98 10.94
C GLU A 266 -7.92 0.36 9.71
N ASN A 267 -7.14 0.12 8.66
CA ASN A 267 -7.61 -0.49 7.41
C ASN A 267 -6.88 -1.79 7.10
N PHE A 268 -5.58 -1.85 7.40
CA PHE A 268 -4.75 -3.04 7.20
C PHE A 268 -3.84 -3.24 8.41
N SER A 269 -3.43 -4.48 8.63
CA SER A 269 -2.49 -4.84 9.68
C SER A 269 -1.52 -5.93 9.23
N GLY A 270 -0.37 -5.96 9.88
CA GLY A 270 0.63 -7.02 9.78
C GLY A 270 1.21 -7.31 11.16
N LYS A 271 2.15 -8.24 11.25
CA LYS A 271 2.84 -8.53 12.52
C LYS A 271 3.66 -7.35 13.02
N SER A 272 4.18 -6.53 12.11
CA SER A 272 5.13 -5.45 12.40
C SER A 272 4.58 -4.05 12.15
N PHE A 273 3.31 -3.91 11.77
CA PHE A 273 2.71 -2.62 11.48
C PHE A 273 1.18 -2.63 11.55
N MET A 274 0.62 -1.43 11.63
CA MET A 274 -0.79 -1.12 11.38
C MET A 274 -0.86 0.00 10.32
N VAL A 275 -1.83 -0.07 9.41
CA VAL A 275 -2.14 1.03 8.48
C VAL A 275 -3.54 1.55 8.78
N GLY A 276 -3.65 2.85 9.02
CA GLY A 276 -4.90 3.56 9.25
C GLY A 276 -5.11 4.70 8.25
N THR A 277 -6.35 5.16 8.14
CA THR A 277 -6.69 6.28 7.28
C THR A 277 -7.59 7.27 8.02
N PHE A 278 -7.13 8.51 8.17
CA PHE A 278 -7.98 9.60 8.61
C PHE A 278 -8.78 10.11 7.44
N LEU A 279 -10.09 10.26 7.65
CA LEU A 279 -11.07 10.64 6.64
C LEU A 279 -11.90 11.83 7.11
N PRO A 280 -12.51 12.58 6.18
CA PRO A 280 -13.49 13.61 6.50
C PRO A 280 -14.59 13.05 7.40
N ARG A 281 -14.84 13.70 8.53
CA ARG A 281 -15.80 13.22 9.53
C ARG A 281 -16.28 14.35 10.44
N PRO A 282 -17.48 14.24 11.04
CA PRO A 282 -17.84 15.01 12.21
C PRO A 282 -16.90 14.71 13.36
N PHE A 283 -16.64 15.70 14.22
CA PHE A 283 -15.95 15.45 15.47
C PHE A 283 -16.86 14.82 16.51
N ASP A 284 -16.28 14.37 17.63
CA ASP A 284 -17.01 13.81 18.75
C ASP A 284 -18.08 14.77 19.25
N PHE A 285 -19.26 14.25 19.56
CA PHE A 285 -20.43 15.07 19.80
C PHE A 285 -20.70 15.41 21.28
N HIS A 286 -19.81 15.03 22.21
CA HIS A 286 -19.94 15.48 23.60
C HIS A 286 -19.72 17.00 23.69
N PRO A 287 -20.55 17.75 24.46
CA PRO A 287 -20.44 19.21 24.53
C PRO A 287 -19.08 19.76 24.98
N ARG A 288 -18.29 18.95 25.68
CA ARG A 288 -16.93 19.27 26.18
C ARG A 288 -15.85 18.46 25.45
N SER A 289 -16.14 17.85 24.30
CA SER A 289 -15.09 17.18 23.54
C SER A 289 -14.14 18.21 22.94
N ILE A 290 -12.87 17.82 22.86
CA ILE A 290 -11.83 18.57 22.18
C ILE A 290 -11.67 17.95 20.81
N PRO A 291 -11.82 18.71 19.71
CA PRO A 291 -11.85 18.16 18.35
C PRO A 291 -10.57 17.43 17.92
N ILE A 292 -9.40 17.94 18.30
CA ILE A 292 -8.13 17.30 17.96
C ILE A 292 -7.67 16.34 19.05
N SER A 293 -6.79 15.38 18.67
CA SER A 293 -6.28 14.37 19.58
C SER A 293 -5.47 14.96 20.72
N TYR A 294 -5.34 14.24 21.80
CA TYR A 294 -4.52 14.58 22.96
C TYR A 294 -3.03 14.32 22.69
N TYR A 295 -2.17 14.86 23.53
CA TYR A 295 -0.75 14.52 23.53
C TYR A 295 -0.58 13.06 23.95
N HIS A 296 0.31 12.36 23.27
CA HIS A 296 0.56 10.95 23.54
C HIS A 296 2.03 10.57 23.30
N ASN A 297 2.38 9.39 23.74
CA ASN A 297 3.69 8.80 23.55
C ASN A 297 3.49 7.34 23.11
N ASN A 298 3.76 7.06 21.87
CA ASN A 298 3.85 5.69 21.40
C ASN A 298 5.18 5.13 21.89
N ILE A 299 5.12 4.26 22.91
CA ILE A 299 6.33 3.77 23.58
C ILE A 299 7.04 2.67 22.79
N ASP A 300 6.35 2.03 21.87
CA ASP A 300 6.77 0.85 21.11
C ASP A 300 6.52 0.95 19.59
N THR A 301 5.99 2.08 19.11
CA THR A 301 5.76 2.29 17.67
C THR A 301 6.30 3.63 17.20
N ASP A 302 6.74 3.66 15.94
CA ASP A 302 7.00 4.89 15.21
C ASP A 302 5.78 5.21 14.35
N GLU A 303 5.21 6.41 14.51
CA GLU A 303 4.06 6.91 13.78
C GLU A 303 4.50 7.63 12.51
N PHE A 304 4.23 7.02 11.37
CA PHE A 304 4.36 7.66 10.06
C PHE A 304 3.01 8.21 9.61
N LEU A 305 2.97 9.48 9.19
CA LEU A 305 1.78 10.12 8.63
C LEU A 305 2.08 10.72 7.26
N PHE A 306 1.32 10.30 6.26
CA PHE A 306 1.29 10.92 4.93
C PHE A 306 0.01 11.74 4.79
N TYR A 307 0.15 13.04 4.61
CA TYR A 307 -0.94 13.99 4.52
C TYR A 307 -1.42 14.13 3.08
N SER A 308 -2.57 13.53 2.77
CA SER A 308 -3.08 13.50 1.39
C SER A 308 -3.80 14.79 1.01
N SER A 309 -4.79 15.22 1.77
CA SER A 309 -5.54 16.46 1.48
C SER A 309 -6.32 16.95 2.69
N GLY A 310 -6.86 18.17 2.60
CA GLY A 310 -7.66 18.79 3.63
C GLY A 310 -6.88 19.70 4.58
N ASN A 311 -7.50 20.11 5.67
CA ASN A 311 -6.93 21.01 6.67
C ASN A 311 -6.42 20.20 7.88
N PHE A 312 -5.12 20.14 8.05
CA PHE A 312 -4.45 19.40 9.12
C PHE A 312 -4.36 20.25 10.39
N MET A 313 -5.46 20.39 11.12
CA MET A 313 -5.64 21.31 12.26
C MET A 313 -4.60 21.15 13.37
N SER A 314 -4.05 19.95 13.55
CA SER A 314 -3.07 19.65 14.61
C SER A 314 -1.63 20.07 14.29
N ARG A 315 -1.36 20.47 13.05
CA ARG A 315 -0.01 20.75 12.54
C ARG A 315 0.07 22.05 11.76
N LYS A 316 1.18 22.77 11.90
CA LYS A 316 1.51 23.97 11.12
C LYS A 316 2.57 23.64 10.07
N GLY A 317 2.49 24.27 8.90
CA GLY A 317 3.47 24.08 7.83
C GLY A 317 3.40 22.76 7.09
N ILE A 318 2.33 22.00 7.27
CA ILE A 318 2.06 20.74 6.56
C ILE A 318 1.25 21.04 5.30
N GLU A 319 1.74 20.55 4.18
CA GLU A 319 1.09 20.65 2.86
C GLU A 319 0.67 19.26 2.37
N PRO A 320 -0.30 19.16 1.43
CA PRO A 320 -0.62 17.90 0.79
C PRO A 320 0.63 17.23 0.19
N GLY A 321 0.79 15.94 0.48
CA GLY A 321 1.99 15.17 0.14
C GLY A 321 3.10 15.21 1.20
N SER A 322 3.02 16.06 2.23
CA SER A 322 3.95 16.03 3.36
C SER A 322 3.93 14.69 4.09
N ILE A 323 5.06 14.33 4.69
CA ILE A 323 5.18 13.17 5.57
C ILE A 323 5.73 13.62 6.91
N THR A 324 5.14 13.16 8.02
CA THR A 324 5.77 13.28 9.35
C THR A 324 6.09 11.92 9.92
N LEU A 325 7.19 11.85 10.67
CA LEU A 325 7.56 10.72 11.49
C LEU A 325 7.61 11.19 12.95
N HIS A 326 6.79 10.58 13.80
CA HIS A 326 6.84 10.77 15.24
C HIS A 326 7.42 9.50 15.86
N VAL A 327 8.63 9.62 16.39
CA VAL A 327 9.39 8.47 16.88
C VAL A 327 8.90 8.04 18.26
N ARG A 328 9.00 6.76 18.55
CA ARG A 328 8.72 6.17 19.87
C ARG A 328 9.51 6.85 20.98
N GLY A 329 8.94 6.85 22.17
CA GLY A 329 9.61 7.37 23.37
C GLY A 329 9.69 8.89 23.48
N ILE A 330 9.23 9.64 22.49
CA ILE A 330 9.14 11.10 22.52
C ILE A 330 7.67 11.52 22.46
N ILE A 331 7.22 12.28 23.47
CA ILE A 331 5.83 12.78 23.54
C ILE A 331 5.58 13.71 22.34
N HIS A 332 4.46 13.48 21.66
CA HIS A 332 4.01 14.30 20.53
C HIS A 332 2.50 14.50 20.57
N GLY A 333 1.98 15.28 19.64
CA GLY A 333 0.57 15.65 19.60
C GLY A 333 0.38 17.01 18.94
N PRO A 334 -0.73 17.71 19.21
CA PRO A 334 -1.00 19.01 18.66
C PRO A 334 0.13 20.01 18.92
N GLN A 335 0.40 20.85 17.94
CA GLN A 335 1.35 21.96 18.14
C GLN A 335 0.75 23.03 19.08
N PRO A 336 1.58 23.87 19.73
CA PRO A 336 1.12 24.89 20.65
C PRO A 336 0.02 25.78 20.07
N GLY A 337 -1.09 25.94 20.81
CA GLY A 337 -2.27 26.71 20.41
C GLY A 337 -3.28 25.96 19.51
N ALA A 338 -2.94 24.78 18.98
CA ALA A 338 -3.84 24.04 18.10
C ALA A 338 -5.04 23.45 18.86
N VAL A 339 -4.85 23.05 20.14
CA VAL A 339 -5.95 22.56 20.98
C VAL A 339 -7.01 23.64 21.16
N GLU A 340 -6.61 24.82 21.58
CA GLU A 340 -7.49 25.97 21.81
C GLU A 340 -8.17 26.41 20.50
N ALA A 341 -7.43 26.45 19.41
CA ALA A 341 -7.96 26.83 18.09
C ALA A 341 -8.98 25.82 17.54
N SER A 342 -8.93 24.57 17.98
CA SER A 342 -9.86 23.52 17.55
C SER A 342 -11.23 23.59 18.24
N ILE A 343 -11.31 24.25 19.42
CA ILE A 343 -12.53 24.27 20.21
C ILE A 343 -13.69 24.90 19.43
N GLY A 344 -14.78 24.18 19.33
CA GLY A 344 -15.97 24.60 18.58
C GLY A 344 -16.02 24.12 17.13
N ALA A 345 -14.93 23.55 16.59
CA ALA A 345 -14.96 22.90 15.29
C ALA A 345 -15.93 21.70 15.31
N LYS A 346 -16.66 21.49 14.21
CA LYS A 346 -17.71 20.45 14.11
C LYS A 346 -17.30 19.26 13.27
N SER A 347 -16.34 19.42 12.39
CA SER A 347 -15.88 18.39 11.46
C SER A 347 -14.47 18.69 10.98
N THR A 348 -13.83 17.66 10.41
CA THR A 348 -12.59 17.79 9.67
C THR A 348 -12.79 17.29 8.23
N ASP A 349 -12.02 17.85 7.31
CA ASP A 349 -11.93 17.43 5.90
C ASP A 349 -10.59 16.73 5.59
N GLU A 350 -9.79 16.49 6.62
CA GLU A 350 -8.46 15.86 6.45
C GLU A 350 -8.55 14.45 5.87
N LYS A 351 -7.60 14.14 4.98
CA LYS A 351 -7.31 12.80 4.50
C LYS A 351 -5.83 12.51 4.70
N ALA A 352 -5.52 11.51 5.49
CA ALA A 352 -4.14 11.12 5.76
C ALA A 352 -4.01 9.61 5.90
N VAL A 353 -2.87 9.07 5.44
CA VAL A 353 -2.47 7.67 5.65
C VAL A 353 -1.53 7.62 6.84
N MET A 354 -1.85 6.81 7.84
CA MET A 354 -1.03 6.54 9.01
C MET A 354 -0.45 5.13 8.92
N ILE A 355 0.82 4.99 9.24
CA ILE A 355 1.47 3.69 9.42
C ILE A 355 2.15 3.69 10.79
N GLU A 356 1.70 2.81 11.67
CA GLU A 356 2.37 2.53 12.94
C GLU A 356 3.36 1.38 12.71
N ALA A 357 4.65 1.67 12.81
CA ALA A 357 5.71 0.67 12.65
C ALA A 357 6.20 0.18 14.00
N TYR A 358 6.14 -1.14 14.25
CA TYR A 358 6.51 -1.74 15.53
C TYR A 358 8.03 -1.94 15.67
N GLU A 359 8.78 -1.86 14.58
CA GLU A 359 10.24 -1.72 14.61
C GLU A 359 10.64 -0.29 14.23
N PRO A 360 11.73 0.28 14.80
CA PRO A 360 12.16 1.63 14.51
C PRO A 360 12.40 1.87 13.02
N LEU A 361 11.87 2.98 12.50
CA LEU A 361 12.08 3.39 11.12
C LEU A 361 13.39 4.18 10.97
N GLN A 362 14.18 3.78 10.00
CA GLN A 362 15.41 4.45 9.57
C GLN A 362 15.14 5.24 8.30
N LEU A 363 15.96 6.27 8.05
CA LEU A 363 15.85 7.11 6.87
C LEU A 363 16.81 6.65 5.77
N THR A 364 16.43 6.99 4.54
CA THR A 364 17.31 6.92 3.38
C THR A 364 18.03 8.26 3.16
N LYS A 365 19.07 8.30 2.33
CA LYS A 365 19.72 9.55 1.89
C LYS A 365 18.75 10.44 1.12
N THR A 366 17.83 9.84 0.38
CA THR A 366 16.76 10.56 -0.34
C THR A 366 15.83 11.27 0.64
N ALA A 367 15.44 10.66 1.75
CA ALA A 367 14.63 11.30 2.79
C ALA A 367 15.33 12.52 3.42
N LEU A 368 16.62 12.40 3.72
CA LEU A 368 17.40 13.51 4.32
C LEU A 368 17.50 14.75 3.42
N LYS A 369 17.46 14.58 2.08
CA LYS A 369 17.50 15.70 1.12
C LYS A 369 16.23 16.55 1.13
N ILE A 370 15.11 15.97 1.52
CA ILE A 370 13.79 16.63 1.53
C ILE A 370 13.28 16.93 2.94
N GLU A 371 14.10 16.69 3.98
CA GLU A 371 13.76 16.97 5.37
C GLU A 371 13.63 18.48 5.62
N ASP A 372 12.57 18.85 6.35
CA ASP A 372 12.45 20.13 7.03
C ASP A 372 13.17 20.05 8.37
N LYS A 373 14.36 20.63 8.45
CA LYS A 373 15.23 20.56 9.62
C LYS A 373 14.71 21.36 10.82
N ASP A 374 13.78 22.27 10.60
CA ASP A 374 13.20 23.12 11.63
C ASP A 374 11.92 22.57 12.25
N TYR A 375 11.44 21.42 11.76
CA TYR A 375 10.19 20.81 12.23
C TYR A 375 10.10 20.65 13.75
N MET A 376 11.16 20.19 14.42
CA MET A 376 11.20 20.05 15.89
C MET A 376 10.99 21.39 16.62
N LYS A 377 11.38 22.50 16.03
CA LYS A 377 11.22 23.85 16.63
C LYS A 377 9.75 24.28 16.66
N SER A 378 8.88 23.64 15.86
CA SER A 378 7.46 23.97 15.82
C SER A 378 6.70 23.71 17.13
N TRP A 379 7.27 22.93 18.04
CA TRP A 379 6.77 22.75 19.42
C TRP A 379 7.44 23.65 20.45
N SER A 380 8.52 24.35 20.11
CA SER A 380 9.15 25.30 21.05
C SER A 380 8.30 26.57 21.13
N LYS A 381 8.29 27.19 22.30
CA LYS A 381 7.82 28.57 22.42
C LYS A 381 8.88 29.46 21.81
N GLU A 382 8.48 30.44 21.00
CA GLU A 382 9.30 31.58 20.67
C GLU A 382 9.67 32.40 21.94
#